data_e823f0141ab79238ce7d25dd72863a7a
#
_entry.id   e823f0141ab79238ce7d25dd72863a7a
#
_cell.length_a   1.000
_cell.length_b   1.000
_cell.length_c   1.000
_cell.angle_alpha   90.00
_cell.angle_beta   90.00
_cell.angle_gamma   90.00
#
_symmetry.space_group_name_H-M   'P 1'
#
loop_
_entity.id
_entity.type
_entity.pdbx_description
1 polymer ?
#
loop_
_entity_poly.entity_id
_entity_poly.type
_entity_poly.pdbx_seq_one_letter_code
_entity_poly.pdbx_strand_id
1 'polypeptide(L)'
;VVVGEFDLGQRNRGFRWTQATGMQTIEQWLDAKGVAIDPASSQVAYAEAVSDDGSVVAGILLNDHTFIARAGQPGSGGSMSGMIDLQEFSASLDATAAAPAAALANTDMILNGAHGSPMRNLIPEGRYSVWAGGDYGQQDDTDADQGSLEVGVATNIGNGVQLNVALGRSYAESETGLGGETKLRGTYLMPEAIIKLGALPLYATISGFYSSGDADIDRGYRNAGNIVQSHGETDVTIVGGKLRLDWLNAFTVASTAFTPYTSVGHVEAKFDGYTETGGGFPVRWDDRSERTTTGRVGLDAVHTFSPTVSLLARLEGVHRFDDQSDGARGELLGLSTFELPGQAYRQNWVRAAVGAEAALGGGVGSVMLNGTSEGGDADYWLALNYKWLL
;
A
#
# COMPACT_ATOMS: atom_id res chain seq x y z
N VAL A 1 -33.20 7.71 -29.91
CA VAL A 1 -33.50 7.71 -28.47
C VAL A 1 -33.73 9.13 -28.02
N VAL A 2 -34.69 9.36 -27.11
CA VAL A 2 -34.93 10.65 -26.44
C VAL A 2 -34.85 10.40 -24.92
N VAL A 3 -34.21 11.28 -24.19
CA VAL A 3 -34.13 11.27 -22.73
C VAL A 3 -34.69 12.58 -22.18
N GLY A 4 -35.10 12.60 -20.93
CA GLY A 4 -35.62 13.76 -20.25
C GLY A 4 -36.20 13.42 -18.89
N GLU A 5 -37.08 14.28 -18.41
CA GLU A 5 -37.81 14.09 -17.15
C GLU A 5 -39.31 14.16 -17.34
N PHE A 6 -40.05 13.59 -16.43
CA PHE A 6 -41.51 13.79 -16.28
C PHE A 6 -41.88 13.93 -14.80
N ASP A 7 -42.89 14.76 -14.57
CA ASP A 7 -43.38 15.06 -13.24
C ASP A 7 -44.45 14.05 -12.81
N LEU A 8 -44.29 13.41 -11.65
CA LEU A 8 -45.30 12.57 -11.00
C LEU A 8 -46.04 13.30 -9.86
N GLY A 9 -46.03 14.64 -9.87
CA GLY A 9 -46.77 15.48 -8.92
C GLY A 9 -46.06 15.80 -7.61
N GLN A 10 -44.99 15.08 -7.24
CA GLN A 10 -44.13 15.40 -6.08
C GLN A 10 -42.64 15.10 -6.32
N ARG A 11 -42.30 14.40 -7.38
CA ARG A 11 -40.92 14.03 -7.73
C ARG A 11 -40.77 13.89 -9.24
N ASN A 12 -39.71 14.47 -9.77
CA ASN A 12 -39.29 14.25 -11.13
C ASN A 12 -38.70 12.84 -11.30
N ARG A 13 -38.87 12.27 -12.49
CA ARG A 13 -38.32 10.97 -12.87
C ARG A 13 -37.66 11.06 -14.23
N GLY A 14 -36.41 10.63 -14.32
CA GLY A 14 -35.69 10.52 -15.57
C GLY A 14 -36.26 9.41 -16.44
N PHE A 15 -36.43 9.69 -17.72
CA PHE A 15 -36.93 8.72 -18.70
C PHE A 15 -36.03 8.57 -19.90
N ARG A 16 -36.18 7.45 -20.55
CA ARG A 16 -35.71 7.11 -21.88
C ARG A 16 -36.88 6.70 -22.76
N TRP A 17 -37.00 7.25 -23.97
CA TRP A 17 -38.01 6.89 -24.95
C TRP A 17 -37.39 6.36 -26.22
N THR A 18 -37.98 5.30 -26.77
CA THR A 18 -37.71 4.83 -28.14
C THR A 18 -39.04 4.47 -28.83
N GLN A 19 -39.03 4.46 -30.15
CA GLN A 19 -40.20 4.04 -30.90
C GLN A 19 -40.61 2.59 -30.60
N ALA A 20 -39.65 1.72 -30.29
CA ALA A 20 -39.88 0.31 -30.08
C ALA A 20 -40.42 0.01 -28.66
N THR A 21 -40.02 0.76 -27.62
CA THR A 21 -40.33 0.45 -26.21
C THR A 21 -41.29 1.45 -25.58
N GLY A 22 -41.55 2.60 -26.23
CA GLY A 22 -42.23 3.71 -25.59
C GLY A 22 -41.38 4.38 -24.53
N MET A 23 -42.03 5.08 -23.58
CA MET A 23 -41.39 5.75 -22.45
C MET A 23 -41.15 4.73 -21.36
N GLN A 24 -39.92 4.70 -20.84
CA GLN A 24 -39.47 3.89 -19.72
C GLN A 24 -38.65 4.77 -18.76
N THR A 25 -38.72 4.58 -17.45
CA THR A 25 -37.72 5.18 -16.56
C THR A 25 -36.34 4.53 -16.82
N ILE A 26 -35.28 5.17 -16.39
CA ILE A 26 -33.92 4.62 -16.55
C ILE A 26 -33.79 3.27 -15.82
N GLU A 27 -34.40 3.17 -14.64
CA GLU A 27 -34.43 1.93 -13.87
C GLU A 27 -35.18 0.81 -14.63
N GLN A 28 -36.35 1.09 -15.21
CA GLN A 28 -37.10 0.12 -16.01
C GLN A 28 -36.33 -0.34 -17.27
N TRP A 29 -35.57 0.58 -17.88
CA TRP A 29 -34.72 0.23 -19.01
C TRP A 29 -33.60 -0.71 -18.61
N LEU A 30 -32.91 -0.45 -17.47
CA LEU A 30 -31.84 -1.29 -16.96
C LEU A 30 -32.37 -2.66 -16.48
N ASP A 31 -33.49 -2.69 -15.78
CA ASP A 31 -34.15 -3.93 -15.34
C ASP A 31 -34.52 -4.83 -16.54
N ALA A 32 -35.07 -4.25 -17.62
CA ALA A 32 -35.32 -4.95 -18.88
C ALA A 32 -34.05 -5.49 -19.57
N LYS A 33 -32.87 -5.06 -19.14
CA LYS A 33 -31.57 -5.55 -19.57
C LYS A 33 -30.91 -6.51 -18.59
N GLY A 34 -31.64 -6.87 -17.52
CA GLY A 34 -31.18 -7.82 -16.51
C GLY A 34 -30.29 -7.22 -15.44
N VAL A 35 -30.24 -5.89 -15.29
CA VAL A 35 -29.55 -5.22 -14.20
C VAL A 35 -30.44 -5.22 -12.96
N ALA A 36 -29.93 -5.79 -11.87
CA ALA A 36 -30.61 -5.72 -10.57
C ALA A 36 -30.59 -4.28 -10.05
N ILE A 37 -31.75 -3.71 -9.73
CA ILE A 37 -31.90 -2.33 -9.26
C ILE A 37 -32.22 -2.32 -7.79
N ASP A 38 -31.45 -1.59 -6.95
CA ASP A 38 -31.89 -1.20 -5.63
C ASP A 38 -32.65 0.14 -5.69
N PRO A 39 -33.97 0.13 -5.56
CA PRO A 39 -34.77 1.35 -5.72
C PRO A 39 -34.56 2.38 -4.59
N ALA A 40 -33.87 2.01 -3.49
CA ALA A 40 -33.64 2.92 -2.38
C ALA A 40 -32.47 3.91 -2.68
N SER A 41 -31.48 3.45 -3.43
CA SER A 41 -30.23 4.18 -3.65
C SER A 41 -29.92 4.53 -5.12
N SER A 42 -30.83 4.21 -6.06
CA SER A 42 -30.56 4.39 -7.51
C SER A 42 -31.70 5.08 -8.26
N GLN A 43 -32.37 6.05 -7.64
CA GLN A 43 -33.47 6.75 -8.28
C GLN A 43 -32.97 7.92 -9.13
N VAL A 44 -33.35 7.93 -10.41
CA VAL A 44 -32.99 8.99 -11.36
C VAL A 44 -34.01 10.12 -11.35
N ALA A 45 -33.56 11.34 -11.07
CA ALA A 45 -34.37 12.56 -11.12
C ALA A 45 -34.48 13.08 -12.57
N TYR A 46 -33.32 13.20 -13.25
CA TYR A 46 -33.23 13.77 -14.59
C TYR A 46 -32.34 12.91 -15.47
N ALA A 47 -32.73 12.66 -16.72
CA ALA A 47 -31.88 12.08 -17.75
C ALA A 47 -31.59 13.17 -18.78
N GLU A 48 -30.33 13.63 -18.85
CA GLU A 48 -29.93 14.84 -19.57
C GLU A 48 -29.25 14.57 -20.91
N ALA A 49 -28.50 13.47 -21.00
CA ALA A 49 -27.72 13.12 -22.16
C ALA A 49 -27.87 11.65 -22.51
N VAL A 50 -27.74 11.34 -23.80
CA VAL A 50 -27.75 9.96 -24.33
C VAL A 50 -26.72 9.85 -25.46
N SER A 51 -26.00 8.72 -25.50
CA SER A 51 -25.08 8.42 -26.62
C SER A 51 -25.83 8.24 -27.95
N ASP A 52 -25.14 8.42 -29.07
CA ASP A 52 -25.71 8.33 -30.43
C ASP A 52 -26.38 6.98 -30.68
N ASP A 53 -25.85 5.90 -30.15
CA ASP A 53 -26.40 4.54 -30.22
C ASP A 53 -27.51 4.26 -29.20
N GLY A 54 -27.70 5.18 -28.24
CA GLY A 54 -28.67 5.06 -27.17
C GLY A 54 -28.31 4.04 -26.07
N SER A 55 -27.07 3.57 -26.03
CA SER A 55 -26.62 2.56 -25.05
C SER A 55 -26.15 3.16 -23.73
N VAL A 56 -25.82 4.45 -23.69
CA VAL A 56 -25.37 5.18 -22.51
C VAL A 56 -26.30 6.37 -22.25
N VAL A 57 -26.69 6.56 -21.00
CA VAL A 57 -27.49 7.71 -20.53
C VAL A 57 -26.78 8.32 -19.33
N ALA A 58 -26.70 9.64 -19.28
CA ALA A 58 -26.20 10.41 -18.15
C ALA A 58 -27.24 11.40 -17.63
N GLY A 59 -27.15 11.79 -16.36
CA GLY A 59 -28.07 12.73 -15.74
C GLY A 59 -27.83 12.82 -14.24
N ILE A 60 -28.88 13.15 -13.51
CA ILE A 60 -28.86 13.43 -12.06
C ILE A 60 -29.73 12.44 -11.30
N LEU A 61 -29.20 11.91 -10.20
CA LEU A 61 -29.94 11.10 -9.20
C LEU A 61 -30.76 11.99 -8.27
N LEU A 62 -31.66 11.41 -7.48
CA LEU A 62 -32.44 12.14 -6.48
C LEU A 62 -31.62 12.73 -5.31
N ASN A 63 -30.36 12.30 -5.13
CA ASN A 63 -29.42 12.85 -4.16
C ASN A 63 -28.55 13.98 -4.75
N ASP A 64 -28.92 14.52 -5.91
CA ASP A 64 -28.19 15.55 -6.65
C ASP A 64 -26.82 15.14 -7.22
N HIS A 65 -26.48 13.84 -7.18
CA HIS A 65 -25.24 13.32 -7.78
C HIS A 65 -25.43 13.03 -9.27
N THR A 66 -24.37 13.17 -10.04
CA THR A 66 -24.34 12.79 -11.45
C THR A 66 -24.24 11.27 -11.58
N PHE A 67 -25.00 10.68 -12.50
CA PHE A 67 -24.93 9.26 -12.81
C PHE A 67 -24.54 9.01 -14.28
N ILE A 68 -23.97 7.82 -14.52
CA ILE A 68 -23.88 7.21 -15.84
C ILE A 68 -24.55 5.84 -15.78
N ALA A 69 -25.50 5.61 -16.68
CA ALA A 69 -26.14 4.33 -16.91
C ALA A 69 -25.76 3.80 -18.28
N ARG A 70 -25.47 2.51 -18.39
CA ARG A 70 -25.21 1.83 -19.65
C ARG A 70 -25.88 0.48 -19.73
N ALA A 71 -26.25 0.08 -20.95
CA ALA A 71 -26.68 -1.26 -21.26
C ALA A 71 -25.78 -1.83 -22.35
N GLY A 72 -24.85 -2.71 -21.96
CA GLY A 72 -23.90 -3.34 -22.88
C GLY A 72 -24.57 -4.23 -23.92
N GLN A 73 -23.90 -4.46 -25.05
CA GLN A 73 -24.31 -5.41 -26.07
C GLN A 73 -24.18 -6.85 -25.52
N PRO A 74 -25.14 -7.76 -25.80
CA PRO A 74 -24.97 -9.17 -25.48
C PRO A 74 -23.79 -9.75 -26.26
N GLY A 75 -22.77 -10.27 -25.57
CA GLY A 75 -21.63 -10.97 -26.18
C GLY A 75 -20.23 -10.46 -25.83
N SER A 76 -20.07 -9.34 -25.17
CA SER A 76 -18.80 -8.98 -24.51
C SER A 76 -18.73 -9.71 -23.15
N GLY A 77 -17.73 -10.52 -22.96
CA GLY A 77 -17.57 -11.39 -21.79
C GLY A 77 -17.69 -10.65 -20.46
N GLY A 78 -18.83 -10.75 -19.81
CA GLY A 78 -19.24 -9.99 -18.66
C GLY A 78 -20.19 -8.85 -19.03
N SER A 79 -21.35 -8.76 -18.36
CA SER A 79 -22.35 -7.72 -18.65
C SER A 79 -21.78 -6.33 -18.27
N MET A 80 -21.32 -5.57 -19.25
CA MET A 80 -20.99 -4.14 -19.05
C MET A 80 -22.30 -3.33 -19.00
N SER A 81 -23.12 -3.59 -18.00
CA SER A 81 -24.42 -2.95 -17.84
C SER A 81 -24.63 -2.49 -16.41
N GLY A 82 -25.33 -1.38 -16.22
CA GLY A 82 -25.67 -0.87 -14.93
C GLY A 82 -25.76 0.63 -14.85
N MET A 83 -25.65 1.16 -13.63
CA MET A 83 -25.67 2.59 -13.33
C MET A 83 -24.75 2.88 -12.14
N ILE A 84 -23.87 3.85 -12.30
CA ILE A 84 -22.97 4.33 -11.26
C ILE A 84 -23.29 5.77 -10.89
N ASP A 85 -23.16 6.07 -9.59
CA ASP A 85 -23.00 7.40 -9.06
C ASP A 85 -21.54 7.81 -9.27
N LEU A 86 -21.29 8.89 -10.01
CA LEU A 86 -19.92 9.28 -10.38
C LEU A 86 -19.07 9.70 -9.18
N GLN A 87 -19.66 10.28 -8.12
CA GLN A 87 -18.89 10.68 -6.95
C GLN A 87 -18.43 9.44 -6.17
N GLU A 88 -19.32 8.48 -5.93
CA GLU A 88 -18.97 7.23 -5.25
C GLU A 88 -17.98 6.39 -6.09
N PHE A 89 -18.21 6.33 -7.39
CA PHE A 89 -17.33 5.61 -8.29
C PHE A 89 -15.92 6.21 -8.35
N SER A 90 -15.81 7.55 -8.40
CA SER A 90 -14.52 8.24 -8.32
C SER A 90 -13.78 7.92 -7.02
N ALA A 91 -14.48 7.92 -5.88
CA ALA A 91 -13.88 7.55 -4.60
C ALA A 91 -13.32 6.11 -4.60
N SER A 92 -14.00 5.17 -5.30
CA SER A 92 -13.48 3.80 -5.45
C SER A 92 -12.21 3.74 -6.32
N LEU A 93 -12.11 4.61 -7.34
CA LEU A 93 -10.89 4.73 -8.14
C LEU A 93 -9.73 5.31 -7.32
N ASP A 94 -9.98 6.36 -6.53
CA ASP A 94 -8.98 6.98 -5.66
C ASP A 94 -8.44 5.99 -4.62
N ALA A 95 -9.31 5.17 -4.00
CA ALA A 95 -8.92 4.13 -3.07
C ALA A 95 -8.03 3.05 -3.73
N THR A 96 -8.38 2.63 -4.95
CA THR A 96 -7.56 1.66 -5.73
C THR A 96 -6.23 2.26 -6.17
N ALA A 97 -6.20 3.57 -6.47
CA ALA A 97 -4.98 4.28 -6.85
C ALA A 97 -3.94 4.33 -5.72
N ALA A 98 -4.35 4.15 -4.47
CA ALA A 98 -3.46 4.16 -3.29
C ALA A 98 -2.61 2.87 -3.11
N ALA A 99 -2.88 1.78 -3.84
CA ALA A 99 -2.16 0.51 -3.70
C ALA A 99 -0.62 0.61 -3.75
N PRO A 100 0.02 1.43 -4.62
CA PRO A 100 1.47 1.61 -4.60
C PRO A 100 2.00 2.25 -3.31
N ALA A 101 1.25 3.13 -2.66
CA ALA A 101 1.65 3.72 -1.38
C ALA A 101 1.72 2.66 -0.26
N ALA A 102 0.80 1.68 -0.26
CA ALA A 102 0.85 0.54 0.65
C ALA A 102 2.09 -0.35 0.42
N ALA A 103 2.48 -0.56 -0.85
CA ALA A 103 3.70 -1.27 -1.19
C ALA A 103 4.97 -0.56 -0.68
N LEU A 104 5.02 0.78 -0.77
CA LEU A 104 6.11 1.59 -0.23
C LEU A 104 6.16 1.54 1.30
N ALA A 105 5.02 1.64 1.99
CA ALA A 105 4.95 1.56 3.45
C ALA A 105 5.43 0.20 3.97
N ASN A 106 5.02 -0.90 3.33
CA ASN A 106 5.50 -2.25 3.65
C ASN A 106 7.02 -2.37 3.45
N THR A 107 7.55 -1.85 2.33
CA THR A 107 8.99 -1.89 2.06
C THR A 107 9.77 -1.06 3.07
N ASP A 108 9.27 0.10 3.47
CA ASP A 108 9.91 0.94 4.49
C ASP A 108 9.92 0.25 5.86
N MET A 109 8.84 -0.46 6.23
CA MET A 109 8.80 -1.31 7.43
C MET A 109 9.87 -2.40 7.38
N ILE A 110 10.06 -3.10 6.26
CA ILE A 110 11.10 -4.13 6.10
C ILE A 110 12.50 -3.52 6.27
N LEU A 111 12.79 -2.42 5.58
CA LEU A 111 14.10 -1.76 5.62
C LEU A 111 14.45 -1.20 7.01
N ASN A 112 13.46 -0.89 7.85
CA ASN A 112 13.65 -0.22 9.14
C ASN A 112 13.17 -1.05 10.34
N GLY A 113 12.53 -2.19 10.14
CA GLY A 113 12.01 -3.10 11.16
C GLY A 113 13.06 -4.04 11.77
N ALA A 114 12.85 -5.34 11.65
CA ALA A 114 13.74 -6.38 12.17
C ALA A 114 15.16 -6.26 11.61
N HIS A 115 15.28 -5.86 10.33
CA HIS A 115 16.55 -5.59 9.65
C HIS A 115 17.14 -4.20 9.98
N GLY A 116 16.36 -3.30 10.55
CA GLY A 116 16.69 -1.87 10.73
C GLY A 116 17.71 -1.55 11.85
N SER A 117 18.41 -2.53 12.40
CA SER A 117 19.40 -2.33 13.48
C SER A 117 20.75 -2.97 13.15
N PRO A 118 21.49 -2.46 12.13
CA PRO A 118 22.72 -3.11 11.65
C PRO A 118 23.81 -3.26 12.72
N MET A 119 23.89 -2.32 13.67
CA MET A 119 24.89 -2.38 14.74
C MET A 119 24.69 -3.57 15.69
N ARG A 120 23.46 -4.08 15.84
CA ARG A 120 23.18 -5.29 16.62
C ARG A 120 23.51 -6.57 15.86
N ASN A 121 23.66 -6.47 14.54
CA ASN A 121 24.00 -7.58 13.66
C ASN A 121 25.50 -7.72 13.38
N LEU A 122 26.34 -6.86 13.99
CA LEU A 122 27.79 -6.97 13.87
C LEU A 122 28.28 -8.32 14.40
N ILE A 123 29.20 -8.91 13.65
CA ILE A 123 29.86 -10.18 14.02
C ILE A 123 31.39 -10.02 14.03
N PRO A 124 32.13 -10.83 14.83
CA PRO A 124 33.59 -10.79 14.83
C PRO A 124 34.21 -11.07 13.48
N GLU A 125 35.40 -10.55 13.24
CA GLU A 125 36.16 -10.78 12.00
C GLU A 125 36.39 -12.28 11.75
N GLY A 126 36.22 -12.69 10.49
CA GLY A 126 36.36 -14.07 10.05
C GLY A 126 35.22 -15.01 10.47
N ARG A 127 34.16 -14.48 11.09
CA ARG A 127 32.98 -15.26 11.50
C ARG A 127 31.85 -15.12 10.51
N TYR A 128 30.91 -16.05 10.61
CA TYR A 128 29.67 -16.09 9.86
C TYR A 128 28.49 -16.04 10.83
N SER A 129 27.36 -15.56 10.38
CA SER A 129 26.09 -15.74 11.10
C SER A 129 24.97 -16.04 10.13
N VAL A 130 23.95 -16.73 10.63
CA VAL A 130 22.66 -16.90 9.96
C VAL A 130 21.59 -16.31 10.85
N TRP A 131 20.53 -15.76 10.26
CA TRP A 131 19.37 -15.25 11.01
C TRP A 131 18.06 -15.60 10.33
N ALA A 132 17.01 -15.58 11.12
CA ALA A 132 15.64 -15.52 10.66
C ALA A 132 14.95 -14.36 11.39
N GLY A 133 14.17 -13.59 10.67
CA GLY A 133 13.47 -12.42 11.21
C GLY A 133 12.17 -12.16 10.49
N GLY A 134 11.40 -11.22 11.00
CA GLY A 134 10.18 -10.78 10.36
C GLY A 134 9.54 -9.64 11.11
N ASP A 135 8.67 -8.97 10.41
CA ASP A 135 7.88 -7.84 10.87
C ASP A 135 6.39 -8.11 10.65
N TYR A 136 5.56 -7.66 11.57
CA TYR A 136 4.11 -7.62 11.41
C TYR A 136 3.59 -6.30 11.95
N GLY A 137 2.86 -5.56 11.13
CA GLY A 137 2.36 -4.23 11.47
C GLY A 137 0.97 -3.97 10.94
N GLN A 138 0.33 -2.96 11.53
CA GLN A 138 -1.00 -2.49 11.18
C GLN A 138 -0.97 -0.99 10.97
N GLN A 139 -1.81 -0.52 10.07
CA GLN A 139 -2.02 0.90 9.79
C GLN A 139 -3.52 1.20 9.90
N ASP A 140 -3.90 1.97 10.93
CA ASP A 140 -5.28 2.21 11.29
C ASP A 140 -6.04 3.02 10.21
N ASP A 141 -5.39 4.01 9.57
CA ASP A 141 -6.03 4.89 8.58
C ASP A 141 -6.53 4.16 7.32
N THR A 142 -5.98 2.99 7.02
CA THR A 142 -6.28 2.22 5.80
C THR A 142 -6.77 0.80 6.10
N ASP A 143 -7.03 0.47 7.37
CA ASP A 143 -7.31 -0.91 7.82
C ASP A 143 -6.36 -1.93 7.15
N ALA A 144 -5.04 -1.55 7.12
CA ALA A 144 -4.05 -2.34 6.43
C ALA A 144 -3.23 -3.19 7.39
N ASP A 145 -3.16 -4.49 7.09
CA ASP A 145 -2.22 -5.43 7.68
C ASP A 145 -1.02 -5.62 6.76
N GLN A 146 0.18 -5.60 7.33
CA GLN A 146 1.40 -5.80 6.56
C GLN A 146 2.43 -6.61 7.32
N GLY A 147 3.27 -7.34 6.59
CA GLY A 147 4.26 -8.17 7.23
C GLY A 147 5.34 -8.68 6.31
N SER A 148 6.38 -9.20 6.94
CA SER A 148 7.50 -9.85 6.26
C SER A 148 8.04 -11.02 7.06
N LEU A 149 8.68 -11.94 6.34
CA LEU A 149 9.49 -13.00 6.92
C LEU A 149 10.75 -13.13 6.08
N GLU A 150 11.93 -13.15 6.73
CA GLU A 150 13.21 -13.28 6.06
C GLU A 150 14.14 -14.29 6.71
N VAL A 151 15.06 -14.79 5.92
CA VAL A 151 16.25 -15.51 6.37
C VAL A 151 17.47 -14.86 5.71
N GLY A 152 18.59 -14.86 6.42
CA GLY A 152 19.77 -14.23 5.89
C GLY A 152 21.07 -14.83 6.41
N VAL A 153 22.16 -14.44 5.76
CA VAL A 153 23.53 -14.82 6.09
C VAL A 153 24.42 -13.59 6.12
N ALA A 154 25.37 -13.59 7.03
CA ALA A 154 26.38 -12.54 7.12
C ALA A 154 27.77 -13.12 7.25
N THR A 155 28.76 -12.40 6.74
CA THR A 155 30.18 -12.67 6.93
C THR A 155 30.95 -11.39 7.19
N ASN A 156 31.84 -11.40 8.18
CA ASN A 156 32.80 -10.33 8.39
C ASN A 156 34.12 -10.71 7.71
N ILE A 157 34.41 -10.06 6.60
CA ILE A 157 35.60 -10.34 5.75
C ILE A 157 36.88 -9.68 6.23
N GLY A 158 36.85 -9.02 7.39
CA GLY A 158 37.97 -8.27 7.95
C GLY A 158 38.06 -6.82 7.47
N ASN A 159 39.08 -6.12 7.94
CA ASN A 159 39.29 -4.70 7.64
C ASN A 159 38.08 -3.79 7.93
N GLY A 160 37.21 -4.20 8.88
CA GLY A 160 36.02 -3.47 9.26
C GLY A 160 34.85 -3.59 8.26
N VAL A 161 34.86 -4.61 7.40
CA VAL A 161 33.79 -4.82 6.39
C VAL A 161 33.03 -6.11 6.70
N GLN A 162 31.72 -5.99 6.86
CA GLN A 162 30.77 -7.10 6.96
C GLN A 162 29.80 -7.05 5.78
N LEU A 163 29.53 -8.18 5.17
CA LEU A 163 28.56 -8.35 4.09
C LEU A 163 27.41 -9.22 4.57
N ASN A 164 26.19 -8.79 4.27
CA ASN A 164 24.95 -9.45 4.62
C ASN A 164 24.11 -9.66 3.36
N VAL A 165 23.32 -10.72 3.35
CA VAL A 165 22.28 -10.95 2.33
C VAL A 165 21.08 -11.56 3.00
N ALA A 166 19.90 -10.99 2.78
CA ALA A 166 18.61 -11.54 3.19
C ALA A 166 17.75 -11.89 1.98
N LEU A 167 16.98 -12.96 2.11
CA LEU A 167 15.91 -13.36 1.21
C LEU A 167 14.63 -13.48 2.03
N GLY A 168 13.55 -12.83 1.57
CA GLY A 168 12.30 -12.82 2.32
C GLY A 168 11.06 -12.80 1.45
N ARG A 169 9.94 -12.90 2.13
CA ARG A 169 8.60 -12.67 1.58
C ARG A 169 7.92 -11.54 2.33
N SER A 170 7.18 -10.75 1.59
CA SER A 170 6.33 -9.68 2.12
C SER A 170 4.89 -9.90 1.72
N TYR A 171 4.00 -9.37 2.54
CA TYR A 171 2.60 -9.21 2.20
C TYR A 171 2.08 -7.89 2.77
N ALA A 172 1.07 -7.32 2.11
CA ALA A 172 0.23 -6.27 2.65
C ALA A 172 -1.19 -6.48 2.16
N GLU A 173 -2.16 -6.19 3.00
CA GLU A 173 -3.59 -6.31 2.72
C GLU A 173 -4.27 -5.05 3.24
N SER A 174 -5.12 -4.41 2.43
CA SER A 174 -5.86 -3.21 2.82
C SER A 174 -7.27 -3.25 2.26
N GLU A 175 -8.24 -2.79 3.05
CA GLU A 175 -9.61 -2.61 2.60
C GLU A 175 -9.78 -1.28 1.87
N THR A 176 -10.48 -1.30 0.72
CA THR A 176 -10.73 -0.11 -0.11
C THR A 176 -12.17 0.38 -0.06
N GLY A 177 -12.96 -0.12 0.91
CA GLY A 177 -14.36 0.23 1.10
C GLY A 177 -15.32 -0.56 0.19
N LEU A 178 -16.60 -0.61 0.57
CA LEU A 178 -17.67 -1.36 -0.12
C LEU A 178 -17.30 -2.82 -0.43
N GLY A 179 -16.49 -3.45 0.46
CA GLY A 179 -15.98 -4.81 0.29
C GLY A 179 -14.87 -4.94 -0.73
N GLY A 180 -14.28 -3.83 -1.17
CA GLY A 180 -13.06 -3.85 -1.98
C GLY A 180 -11.84 -4.14 -1.12
N GLU A 181 -10.81 -4.73 -1.73
CA GLU A 181 -9.61 -5.18 -1.06
C GLU A 181 -8.40 -5.13 -2.00
N THR A 182 -7.22 -4.83 -1.46
CA THR A 182 -5.95 -4.94 -2.18
C THR A 182 -5.02 -5.87 -1.42
N LYS A 183 -4.53 -6.91 -2.08
CA LYS A 183 -3.55 -7.86 -1.54
C LYS A 183 -2.26 -7.77 -2.34
N LEU A 184 -1.16 -7.47 -1.64
CA LEU A 184 0.18 -7.40 -2.20
C LEU A 184 0.99 -8.57 -1.67
N ARG A 185 1.71 -9.28 -2.54
CA ARG A 185 2.62 -10.36 -2.17
C ARG A 185 3.90 -10.23 -2.95
N GLY A 186 5.04 -10.35 -2.27
CA GLY A 186 6.34 -10.22 -2.92
C GLY A 186 7.39 -11.15 -2.34
N THR A 187 8.38 -11.46 -3.16
CA THR A 187 9.63 -12.09 -2.72
C THR A 187 10.74 -11.08 -2.90
N TYR A 188 11.53 -10.84 -1.86
CA TYR A 188 12.57 -9.82 -1.90
C TYR A 188 13.96 -10.36 -1.59
N LEU A 189 14.95 -9.66 -2.16
CA LEU A 189 16.38 -9.82 -1.89
C LEU A 189 16.92 -8.51 -1.34
N MET A 190 17.70 -8.57 -0.25
CA MET A 190 18.30 -7.42 0.38
C MET A 190 19.78 -7.65 0.66
N PRO A 191 20.69 -7.25 -0.26
CA PRO A 191 22.12 -7.19 0.01
C PRO A 191 22.48 -5.98 0.86
N GLU A 192 23.42 -6.15 1.79
CA GLU A 192 23.87 -5.08 2.68
C GLU A 192 25.39 -5.17 2.93
N ALA A 193 26.03 -4.03 3.03
CA ALA A 193 27.42 -3.89 3.45
C ALA A 193 27.50 -2.96 4.66
N ILE A 194 28.15 -3.40 5.75
CA ILE A 194 28.46 -2.60 6.92
C ILE A 194 29.95 -2.33 6.94
N ILE A 195 30.34 -1.06 6.94
CA ILE A 195 31.74 -0.62 6.77
C ILE A 195 32.12 0.25 7.98
N LYS A 196 33.15 -0.14 8.72
CA LYS A 196 33.73 0.70 9.77
C LYS A 196 34.55 1.82 9.20
N LEU A 197 34.29 3.06 9.61
CA LEU A 197 34.92 4.27 9.10
C LEU A 197 36.06 4.73 10.04
N GLY A 198 37.31 4.41 9.68
CA GLY A 198 38.48 4.87 10.43
C GLY A 198 38.62 4.26 11.84
N ALA A 199 39.23 5.04 12.76
CA ALA A 199 39.56 4.57 14.12
C ALA A 199 38.40 4.71 15.11
N LEU A 200 37.44 5.58 14.86
CA LEU A 200 36.26 5.76 15.70
C LEU A 200 35.26 4.62 15.44
N PRO A 201 34.35 4.34 16.40
CA PRO A 201 33.29 3.35 16.20
C PRO A 201 32.13 3.91 15.33
N LEU A 202 32.51 4.49 14.20
CA LEU A 202 31.59 4.96 13.17
C LEU A 202 31.44 3.90 12.08
N TYR A 203 30.22 3.66 11.67
CA TYR A 203 29.89 2.66 10.66
C TYR A 203 28.96 3.27 9.60
N ALA A 204 29.24 2.94 8.35
CA ALA A 204 28.32 3.17 7.24
C ALA A 204 27.69 1.84 6.84
N THR A 205 26.38 1.82 6.73
CA THR A 205 25.61 0.68 6.21
C THR A 205 24.97 1.08 4.89
N ILE A 206 25.21 0.29 3.85
CA ILE A 206 24.62 0.44 2.52
C ILE A 206 23.76 -0.79 2.28
N SER A 207 22.45 -0.59 2.09
CA SER A 207 21.51 -1.66 1.82
C SER A 207 20.85 -1.43 0.47
N GLY A 208 20.72 -2.51 -0.33
CA GLY A 208 19.88 -2.56 -1.53
C GLY A 208 18.63 -3.37 -1.26
N PHE A 209 17.56 -3.09 -1.99
CA PHE A 209 16.31 -3.82 -1.92
C PHE A 209 15.77 -4.07 -3.33
N TYR A 210 15.37 -5.30 -3.60
CA TYR A 210 14.66 -5.68 -4.81
C TYR A 210 13.57 -6.66 -4.45
N SER A 211 12.34 -6.37 -4.87
CA SER A 211 11.19 -7.28 -4.72
C SER A 211 10.46 -7.45 -6.04
N SER A 212 9.97 -8.65 -6.26
CA SER A 212 9.06 -8.99 -7.36
C SER A 212 7.89 -9.81 -6.81
N GLY A 213 6.69 -9.48 -7.26
CA GLY A 213 5.47 -10.09 -6.77
C GLY A 213 4.26 -9.64 -7.56
N ASP A 214 3.09 -9.79 -6.96
CA ASP A 214 1.79 -9.54 -7.54
C ASP A 214 0.91 -8.71 -6.61
N ALA A 215 -0.03 -8.00 -7.21
CA ALA A 215 -1.14 -7.33 -6.56
C ALA A 215 -2.47 -7.91 -7.07
N ASP A 216 -3.30 -8.34 -6.12
CA ASP A 216 -4.66 -8.82 -6.31
C ASP A 216 -5.61 -7.73 -5.82
N ILE A 217 -6.44 -7.18 -6.69
CA ILE A 217 -7.19 -5.96 -6.41
C ILE A 217 -8.67 -6.18 -6.71
N ASP A 218 -9.48 -6.12 -5.67
CA ASP A 218 -10.93 -6.09 -5.75
C ASP A 218 -11.41 -4.66 -5.47
N ARG A 219 -11.93 -3.99 -6.48
CA ARG A 219 -12.49 -2.65 -6.33
C ARG A 219 -13.98 -2.72 -6.07
N GLY A 220 -14.41 -2.34 -4.86
CA GLY A 220 -15.80 -2.28 -4.45
C GLY A 220 -16.47 -0.95 -4.84
N TYR A 221 -17.69 -1.01 -5.38
CA TYR A 221 -18.53 0.15 -5.68
C TYR A 221 -20.00 -0.25 -5.82
N ARG A 222 -20.91 0.72 -5.98
CA ARG A 222 -22.31 0.41 -6.27
C ARG A 222 -22.62 0.45 -7.75
N ASN A 223 -23.29 -0.60 -8.22
CA ASN A 223 -23.89 -0.68 -9.53
C ASN A 223 -25.41 -0.77 -9.39
N ALA A 224 -26.14 0.24 -9.85
CA ALA A 224 -27.59 0.39 -9.67
C ALA A 224 -28.02 0.19 -8.19
N GLY A 225 -27.23 0.72 -7.25
CA GLY A 225 -27.43 0.66 -5.82
C GLY A 225 -26.87 -0.58 -5.12
N ASN A 226 -26.61 -1.67 -5.83
CA ASN A 226 -26.08 -2.90 -5.25
C ASN A 226 -24.55 -2.86 -5.18
N ILE A 227 -23.99 -3.32 -4.07
CA ILE A 227 -22.53 -3.47 -3.92
C ILE A 227 -22.06 -4.56 -4.89
N VAL A 228 -21.06 -4.25 -5.68
CA VAL A 228 -20.39 -5.12 -6.65
C VAL A 228 -18.87 -4.92 -6.57
N GLN A 229 -18.14 -5.87 -7.14
CA GLN A 229 -16.69 -5.79 -7.25
C GLN A 229 -16.24 -5.94 -8.70
N SER A 230 -15.20 -5.17 -9.07
CA SER A 230 -14.37 -5.42 -10.25
C SER A 230 -13.03 -5.95 -9.78
N HIS A 231 -12.58 -7.05 -10.40
CA HIS A 231 -11.35 -7.75 -10.04
C HIS A 231 -10.25 -7.50 -11.06
N GLY A 232 -9.03 -7.28 -10.60
CA GLY A 232 -7.83 -7.14 -11.42
C GLY A 232 -6.59 -7.68 -10.73
N GLU A 233 -5.65 -8.16 -11.52
CA GLU A 233 -4.32 -8.62 -11.08
C GLU A 233 -3.24 -7.87 -11.84
N THR A 234 -2.12 -7.58 -11.18
CA THR A 234 -0.96 -6.94 -11.82
C THR A 234 0.35 -7.37 -11.18
N ASP A 235 1.41 -7.38 -11.98
CA ASP A 235 2.77 -7.58 -11.49
C ASP A 235 3.28 -6.32 -10.79
N VAL A 236 4.02 -6.55 -9.69
CA VAL A 236 4.61 -5.48 -8.88
C VAL A 236 6.12 -5.69 -8.75
N THR A 237 6.88 -4.68 -9.10
CA THR A 237 8.33 -4.64 -8.90
C THR A 237 8.71 -3.49 -8.00
N ILE A 238 9.51 -3.76 -6.96
CA ILE A 238 9.98 -2.72 -6.04
C ILE A 238 11.50 -2.72 -6.01
N VAL A 239 12.09 -1.54 -6.16
CA VAL A 239 13.54 -1.33 -6.08
C VAL A 239 13.82 -0.24 -5.07
N GLY A 240 14.84 -0.43 -4.24
CA GLY A 240 15.18 0.58 -3.24
C GLY A 240 16.61 0.46 -2.75
N GLY A 241 16.99 1.45 -1.95
CA GLY A 241 18.28 1.46 -1.28
C GLY A 241 18.29 2.38 -0.07
N LYS A 242 19.16 2.08 0.87
CA LYS A 242 19.33 2.86 2.11
C LYS A 242 20.83 3.04 2.41
N LEU A 243 21.17 4.26 2.78
CA LEU A 243 22.45 4.58 3.39
C LEU A 243 22.21 5.01 4.85
N ARG A 244 22.93 4.39 5.79
CA ARG A 244 22.85 4.71 7.22
C ARG A 244 24.23 4.91 7.79
N LEU A 245 24.34 5.89 8.68
CA LEU A 245 25.55 6.16 9.47
C LEU A 245 25.23 6.01 10.94
N ASP A 246 26.00 5.16 11.65
CA ASP A 246 25.86 4.89 13.08
C ASP A 246 27.13 5.27 13.82
N TRP A 247 27.00 5.93 14.95
CA TRP A 247 28.09 6.09 15.91
C TRP A 247 27.87 5.12 17.08
N LEU A 248 28.40 3.91 16.91
CA LEU A 248 28.17 2.80 17.83
C LEU A 248 28.70 3.15 19.24
N ASN A 249 27.78 3.03 20.25
CA ASN A 249 28.10 3.30 21.65
C ASN A 249 28.81 4.65 21.85
N ALA A 250 28.34 5.71 21.19
CA ALA A 250 28.94 7.04 21.23
C ALA A 250 29.14 7.57 22.65
N PHE A 251 28.21 7.22 23.54
CA PHE A 251 28.29 7.48 24.99
C PHE A 251 27.56 6.41 25.78
N THR A 252 27.95 6.27 27.05
CA THR A 252 27.33 5.30 27.98
C THR A 252 26.94 6.02 29.26
N VAL A 253 25.73 5.78 29.75
CA VAL A 253 25.24 6.29 31.03
C VAL A 253 24.79 5.09 31.84
N ALA A 254 25.46 4.85 33.00
CA ALA A 254 25.33 3.63 33.78
C ALA A 254 25.53 2.38 32.90
N SER A 255 24.54 1.50 32.81
CA SER A 255 24.59 0.27 32.00
C SER A 255 23.89 0.43 30.64
N THR A 256 23.64 1.66 30.19
CA THR A 256 22.97 1.94 28.91
C THR A 256 23.94 2.56 27.92
N ALA A 257 24.16 1.89 26.81
CA ALA A 257 24.94 2.39 25.69
C ALA A 257 23.99 3.06 24.65
N PHE A 258 24.40 4.20 24.13
CA PHE A 258 23.63 5.00 23.19
C PHE A 258 24.34 5.09 21.84
N THR A 259 23.60 4.79 20.77
CA THR A 259 24.08 4.81 19.38
C THR A 259 23.22 5.77 18.58
N PRO A 260 23.64 7.04 18.42
CA PRO A 260 22.99 7.95 17.48
C PRO A 260 23.24 7.50 16.04
N TYR A 261 22.24 7.75 15.18
CA TYR A 261 22.33 7.44 13.75
C TYR A 261 21.56 8.42 12.89
N THR A 262 21.91 8.41 11.62
CA THR A 262 21.11 9.05 10.56
C THR A 262 21.05 8.13 9.36
N SER A 263 19.97 8.21 8.58
CA SER A 263 19.85 7.47 7.33
C SER A 263 19.05 8.24 6.29
N VAL A 264 19.28 7.88 5.03
CA VAL A 264 18.45 8.25 3.90
C VAL A 264 18.12 6.99 3.12
N GLY A 265 16.85 6.84 2.78
CA GLY A 265 16.33 5.74 1.97
C GLY A 265 15.57 6.27 0.75
N HIS A 266 15.63 5.53 -0.34
CA HIS A 266 14.82 5.77 -1.53
C HIS A 266 14.26 4.45 -2.03
N VAL A 267 12.95 4.43 -2.31
CA VAL A 267 12.22 3.25 -2.79
C VAL A 267 11.30 3.68 -3.92
N GLU A 268 11.22 2.85 -4.95
CA GLU A 268 10.28 2.97 -6.07
C GLU A 268 9.51 1.65 -6.22
N ALA A 269 8.18 1.72 -6.27
CA ALA A 269 7.28 0.61 -6.55
C ALA A 269 6.62 0.84 -7.91
N LYS A 270 6.73 -0.14 -8.80
CA LYS A 270 6.11 -0.13 -10.12
C LYS A 270 5.04 -1.20 -10.20
N PHE A 271 3.86 -0.80 -10.67
CA PHE A 271 2.72 -1.65 -10.97
C PHE A 271 2.51 -1.66 -12.47
N ASP A 272 2.48 -2.82 -13.09
CA ASP A 272 2.17 -2.91 -14.51
C ASP A 272 0.69 -2.59 -14.77
N GLY A 273 0.37 -2.15 -15.99
CA GLY A 273 -1.01 -1.85 -16.37
C GLY A 273 -1.86 -3.12 -16.42
N TYR A 274 -3.11 -3.02 -16.00
CA TYR A 274 -4.04 -4.16 -15.97
C TYR A 274 -5.46 -3.76 -16.34
N THR A 275 -6.28 -4.75 -16.64
CA THR A 275 -7.69 -4.55 -16.97
C THR A 275 -8.56 -5.35 -16.01
N GLU A 276 -9.45 -4.63 -15.33
CA GLU A 276 -10.44 -5.24 -14.45
C GLU A 276 -11.49 -6.05 -15.20
N THR A 277 -12.12 -6.97 -14.50
CA THR A 277 -13.27 -7.76 -14.95
C THR A 277 -14.38 -7.71 -13.91
N GLY A 278 -15.64 -7.90 -14.35
CA GLY A 278 -16.79 -7.93 -13.42
C GLY A 278 -17.38 -6.55 -13.10
N GLY A 279 -18.31 -6.52 -12.16
CA GLY A 279 -18.93 -5.32 -11.57
C GLY A 279 -19.83 -4.46 -12.49
N GLY A 280 -19.74 -4.62 -13.81
CA GLY A 280 -20.49 -3.84 -14.79
C GLY A 280 -19.78 -2.56 -15.26
N PHE A 281 -18.82 -2.03 -14.52
CA PHE A 281 -17.99 -0.87 -14.85
C PHE A 281 -16.49 -1.13 -14.62
N PRO A 282 -15.93 -2.14 -15.32
CA PRO A 282 -14.50 -2.43 -15.20
C PRO A 282 -13.65 -1.30 -15.82
N VAL A 283 -12.46 -1.14 -15.29
CA VAL A 283 -11.48 -0.13 -15.66
C VAL A 283 -10.24 -0.79 -16.24
N ARG A 284 -9.60 -0.18 -17.21
CA ARG A 284 -8.23 -0.46 -17.58
C ARG A 284 -7.32 0.59 -16.92
N TRP A 285 -6.42 0.15 -16.08
CA TRP A 285 -5.39 0.97 -15.47
C TRP A 285 -4.14 0.98 -16.33
N ASP A 286 -3.55 2.14 -16.52
CA ASP A 286 -2.22 2.27 -17.11
C ASP A 286 -1.15 1.81 -16.11
N ASP A 287 0.05 1.48 -16.58
CA ASP A 287 1.19 1.26 -15.72
C ASP A 287 1.47 2.52 -14.88
N ARG A 288 1.86 2.30 -13.63
CA ARG A 288 2.11 3.39 -12.68
C ARG A 288 3.29 3.07 -11.78
N SER A 289 4.02 4.08 -11.39
CA SER A 289 5.07 3.98 -10.39
C SER A 289 4.82 4.98 -9.27
N GLU A 290 5.23 4.62 -8.09
CA GLU A 290 5.21 5.46 -6.90
C GLU A 290 6.58 5.39 -6.23
N ARG A 291 7.07 6.53 -5.74
CA ARG A 291 8.40 6.61 -5.12
C ARG A 291 8.34 7.38 -3.81
N THR A 292 9.27 7.06 -2.92
CA THR A 292 9.44 7.80 -1.68
C THR A 292 10.91 7.93 -1.32
N THR A 293 11.27 9.10 -0.83
CA THR A 293 12.59 9.37 -0.26
C THR A 293 12.41 9.82 1.19
N THR A 294 12.99 9.07 2.13
CA THR A 294 12.89 9.38 3.56
C THR A 294 14.27 9.64 4.16
N GLY A 295 14.35 10.67 5.00
CA GLY A 295 15.47 10.93 5.88
C GLY A 295 15.10 10.62 7.32
N ARG A 296 16.01 9.97 8.07
CA ARG A 296 15.78 9.58 9.45
C ARG A 296 16.95 10.01 10.33
N VAL A 297 16.63 10.49 11.52
CA VAL A 297 17.60 10.77 12.60
C VAL A 297 17.10 10.11 13.86
N GLY A 298 17.94 9.29 14.49
CA GLY A 298 17.50 8.51 15.62
C GLY A 298 18.59 8.22 16.65
N LEU A 299 18.13 7.65 17.75
CA LEU A 299 18.95 7.20 18.86
C LEU A 299 18.51 5.79 19.26
N ASP A 300 19.41 4.82 19.15
CA ASP A 300 19.26 3.49 19.72
C ASP A 300 19.89 3.45 21.12
N ALA A 301 19.20 2.82 22.07
CA ALA A 301 19.69 2.57 23.42
C ALA A 301 19.64 1.07 23.73
N VAL A 302 20.75 0.56 24.26
CA VAL A 302 20.87 -0.81 24.73
C VAL A 302 21.27 -0.81 26.22
N HIS A 303 20.34 -1.24 27.08
CA HIS A 303 20.58 -1.37 28.51
C HIS A 303 20.90 -2.82 28.87
N THR A 304 22.12 -3.08 29.37
CA THR A 304 22.51 -4.40 29.84
C THR A 304 21.84 -4.70 31.19
N PHE A 305 20.76 -5.50 31.13
CA PHE A 305 20.00 -5.89 32.31
C PHE A 305 20.67 -7.07 33.07
N SER A 306 21.20 -8.02 32.30
CA SER A 306 21.97 -9.17 32.84
C SER A 306 23.01 -9.62 31.80
N PRO A 307 23.90 -10.58 32.11
CA PRO A 307 24.85 -11.10 31.13
C PRO A 307 24.23 -11.74 29.89
N THR A 308 22.95 -12.10 29.97
CA THR A 308 22.21 -12.79 28.87
C THR A 308 21.02 -12.01 28.35
N VAL A 309 20.65 -10.88 28.97
CA VAL A 309 19.45 -10.10 28.59
C VAL A 309 19.80 -8.63 28.51
N SER A 310 19.42 -7.99 27.42
CA SER A 310 19.45 -6.54 27.21
C SER A 310 18.07 -6.00 26.93
N LEU A 311 17.76 -4.81 27.43
CA LEU A 311 16.57 -4.05 27.04
C LEU A 311 16.95 -3.09 25.91
N LEU A 312 16.05 -2.92 25.00
CA LEU A 312 16.23 -2.13 23.78
C LEU A 312 15.24 -0.97 23.75
N ALA A 313 15.70 0.19 23.31
CA ALA A 313 14.82 1.31 23.02
C ALA A 313 15.31 2.06 21.78
N ARG A 314 14.40 2.68 21.06
CA ARG A 314 14.66 3.55 19.91
C ARG A 314 13.75 4.77 19.97
N LEU A 315 14.31 5.91 19.58
CA LEU A 315 13.54 7.11 19.25
C LEU A 315 14.07 7.65 17.92
N GLU A 316 13.16 7.95 17.00
CA GLU A 316 13.52 8.35 15.64
C GLU A 316 12.56 9.44 15.14
N GLY A 317 13.09 10.49 14.50
CA GLY A 317 12.35 11.44 13.71
C GLY A 317 12.54 11.11 12.24
N VAL A 318 11.46 11.15 11.49
CA VAL A 318 11.42 10.83 10.06
C VAL A 318 10.90 12.02 9.27
N HIS A 319 11.53 12.29 8.12
CA HIS A 319 11.09 13.27 7.15
C HIS A 319 11.00 12.62 5.76
N ARG A 320 9.82 12.68 5.13
CA ARG A 320 9.61 12.33 3.72
C ARG A 320 9.82 13.58 2.89
N PHE A 321 10.65 13.48 1.85
CA PHE A 321 10.94 14.61 0.96
C PHE A 321 9.89 14.80 -0.14
N ASP A 322 9.14 13.76 -0.45
CA ASP A 322 8.03 13.79 -1.40
C ASP A 322 6.78 14.32 -0.69
N ASP A 323 6.08 15.27 -1.28
CA ASP A 323 4.92 15.96 -0.69
C ASP A 323 3.58 15.36 -1.11
N GLN A 324 3.57 14.60 -2.22
CA GLN A 324 2.37 13.94 -2.76
C GLN A 324 2.74 12.67 -3.53
N SER A 325 1.77 11.77 -3.69
CA SER A 325 1.88 10.60 -4.55
C SER A 325 1.84 10.99 -6.03
N ASP A 326 2.34 10.12 -6.89
CA ASP A 326 2.09 10.22 -8.32
C ASP A 326 0.59 9.97 -8.60
N GLY A 327 0.05 10.62 -9.65
CA GLY A 327 -1.33 10.41 -10.08
C GLY A 327 -1.51 9.07 -10.77
N ALA A 328 -2.76 8.65 -10.92
CA ALA A 328 -3.12 7.44 -11.66
C ALA A 328 -3.95 7.78 -12.90
N ARG A 329 -3.84 6.94 -13.95
CA ARG A 329 -4.57 7.09 -15.21
C ARG A 329 -5.19 5.77 -15.61
N GLY A 330 -6.25 5.89 -16.44
CA GLY A 330 -6.89 4.71 -16.97
C GLY A 330 -8.06 5.04 -17.89
N GLU A 331 -8.80 4.00 -18.22
CA GLU A 331 -10.01 4.09 -19.03
C GLU A 331 -11.15 3.31 -18.36
N LEU A 332 -12.26 3.97 -18.11
CA LEU A 332 -13.52 3.31 -17.86
C LEU A 332 -13.99 2.69 -19.19
N LEU A 333 -13.87 1.37 -19.28
CA LEU A 333 -13.96 0.64 -20.53
C LEU A 333 -15.21 0.99 -21.34
N GLY A 334 -14.97 1.49 -22.58
CA GLY A 334 -16.02 1.86 -23.51
C GLY A 334 -16.79 3.14 -23.17
N LEU A 335 -16.29 3.95 -22.23
CA LEU A 335 -16.90 5.22 -21.86
C LEU A 335 -15.92 6.39 -21.98
N SER A 336 -14.89 6.47 -21.12
CA SER A 336 -13.97 7.61 -21.09
C SER A 336 -12.65 7.26 -20.43
N THR A 337 -11.59 7.98 -20.76
CA THR A 337 -10.36 8.02 -19.98
C THR A 337 -10.55 8.87 -18.73
N PHE A 338 -9.76 8.60 -17.71
CA PHE A 338 -9.69 9.40 -16.49
C PHE A 338 -8.24 9.62 -16.06
N GLU A 339 -8.03 10.68 -15.30
CA GLU A 339 -6.78 11.01 -14.64
C GLU A 339 -7.08 11.41 -13.20
N LEU A 340 -6.46 10.73 -12.24
CA LEU A 340 -6.58 11.01 -10.83
C LEU A 340 -5.34 11.77 -10.37
N PRO A 341 -5.49 12.88 -9.63
CA PRO A 341 -4.36 13.60 -9.08
C PRO A 341 -3.69 12.78 -7.97
N GLY A 342 -2.41 13.06 -7.70
CA GLY A 342 -1.73 12.53 -6.55
C GLY A 342 -2.34 13.01 -5.24
N GLN A 343 -2.25 12.17 -4.21
CA GLN A 343 -2.71 12.50 -2.86
C GLN A 343 -1.56 13.07 -2.04
N ALA A 344 -1.85 14.06 -1.18
CA ALA A 344 -0.84 14.68 -0.32
C ALA A 344 -0.32 13.68 0.72
N TYR A 345 1.00 13.66 0.89
CA TYR A 345 1.66 12.85 1.90
C TYR A 345 1.90 13.63 3.19
N ARG A 346 1.81 12.90 4.31
CA ARG A 346 2.34 13.39 5.57
C ARG A 346 3.87 13.29 5.51
N GLN A 347 4.56 14.42 5.70
CA GLN A 347 6.00 14.49 5.51
C GLN A 347 6.81 14.24 6.79
N ASN A 348 6.24 14.44 7.97
CA ASN A 348 6.99 14.34 9.23
C ASN A 348 6.26 13.48 10.24
N TRP A 349 6.99 12.53 10.85
CA TRP A 349 6.49 11.73 11.97
C TRP A 349 7.61 11.31 12.92
N VAL A 350 7.21 10.76 14.05
CA VAL A 350 8.12 10.23 15.06
C VAL A 350 7.82 8.75 15.26
N ARG A 351 8.88 7.96 15.40
CA ARG A 351 8.82 6.55 15.78
C ARG A 351 9.47 6.34 17.13
N ALA A 352 8.82 5.58 18.01
CA ALA A 352 9.38 5.06 19.24
C ALA A 352 9.29 3.53 19.23
N ALA A 353 10.31 2.87 19.80
CA ALA A 353 10.26 1.43 19.96
C ALA A 353 10.90 1.01 21.29
N VAL A 354 10.37 -0.09 21.85
CA VAL A 354 10.92 -0.74 23.04
C VAL A 354 10.97 -2.25 22.80
N GLY A 355 11.94 -2.90 23.42
CA GLY A 355 12.11 -4.34 23.22
C GLY A 355 13.11 -4.98 24.15
N ALA A 356 13.40 -6.23 23.85
CA ALA A 356 14.41 -7.01 24.59
C ALA A 356 15.17 -7.92 23.63
N GLU A 357 16.39 -8.22 24.03
CA GLU A 357 17.28 -9.18 23.38
C GLU A 357 17.80 -10.15 24.42
N ALA A 358 17.83 -11.43 24.08
CA ALA A 358 18.32 -12.47 25.00
C ALA A 358 19.14 -13.54 24.27
N ALA A 359 20.18 -14.03 24.97
CA ALA A 359 20.91 -15.22 24.55
C ALA A 359 20.05 -16.46 24.82
N LEU A 360 19.70 -17.20 23.76
CA LEU A 360 18.82 -18.36 23.80
C LEU A 360 19.37 -19.46 22.88
N GLY A 361 19.48 -20.72 23.35
CA GLY A 361 19.74 -21.88 22.49
C GLY A 361 21.00 -21.79 21.59
N GLY A 362 22.04 -21.07 22.01
CA GLY A 362 23.27 -20.87 21.25
C GLY A 362 23.22 -19.72 20.24
N GLY A 363 22.12 -18.98 20.20
CA GLY A 363 21.92 -17.76 19.39
C GLY A 363 21.44 -16.60 20.27
N VAL A 364 21.02 -15.54 19.58
CA VAL A 364 20.46 -14.33 20.18
C VAL A 364 19.10 -14.03 19.56
N GLY A 365 18.07 -14.06 20.38
CA GLY A 365 16.71 -13.68 19.98
C GLY A 365 16.39 -12.26 20.42
N SER A 366 15.65 -11.54 19.60
CA SER A 366 15.15 -10.20 19.93
C SER A 366 13.71 -9.96 19.52
N VAL A 367 13.04 -9.13 20.27
CA VAL A 367 11.69 -8.64 19.98
C VAL A 367 11.66 -7.13 20.21
N MET A 368 11.03 -6.38 19.28
CA MET A 368 10.77 -4.96 19.43
C MET A 368 9.34 -4.64 19.06
N LEU A 369 8.65 -3.89 19.92
CA LEU A 369 7.37 -3.28 19.64
C LEU A 369 7.64 -1.83 19.23
N ASN A 370 7.13 -1.46 18.08
CA ASN A 370 7.27 -0.13 17.49
C ASN A 370 5.90 0.56 17.45
N GLY A 371 5.91 1.87 17.62
CA GLY A 371 4.76 2.73 17.40
C GLY A 371 5.21 4.00 16.72
N THR A 372 4.39 4.51 15.78
CA THR A 372 4.63 5.77 15.09
C THR A 372 3.51 6.76 15.38
N SER A 373 3.82 8.03 15.36
CA SER A 373 2.79 9.02 15.10
C SER A 373 2.37 8.87 13.64
N GLU A 374 1.12 9.21 13.32
CA GLU A 374 0.60 9.14 11.95
C GLU A 374 1.62 9.59 10.89
N GLY A 375 1.92 8.75 9.92
CA GLY A 375 2.98 8.97 8.95
C GLY A 375 2.94 7.98 7.79
N GLY A 376 4.11 7.67 7.24
CA GLY A 376 4.26 6.69 6.16
C GLY A 376 4.67 5.29 6.61
N ASP A 377 4.94 5.11 7.90
CA ASP A 377 5.22 3.81 8.52
C ASP A 377 3.91 3.22 9.08
N ALA A 378 3.90 1.92 9.39
CA ALA A 378 2.82 1.30 10.16
C ALA A 378 2.65 1.98 11.53
N ASP A 379 1.41 2.13 12.00
CA ASP A 379 1.13 2.77 13.29
C ASP A 379 1.69 1.93 14.44
N TYR A 380 1.55 0.61 14.33
CA TYR A 380 2.13 -0.35 15.26
C TYR A 380 2.74 -1.51 14.50
N TRP A 381 3.93 -1.94 14.89
CA TRP A 381 4.47 -3.21 14.41
C TRP A 381 5.37 -3.92 15.38
N LEU A 382 5.38 -5.24 15.29
CA LEU A 382 6.24 -6.14 16.00
C LEU A 382 7.38 -6.57 15.08
N ALA A 383 8.63 -6.40 15.53
CA ALA A 383 9.83 -6.89 14.86
C ALA A 383 10.45 -8.02 15.64
N LEU A 384 10.69 -9.15 15.02
CA LEU A 384 11.29 -10.35 15.60
C LEU A 384 12.56 -10.71 14.83
N ASN A 385 13.60 -11.11 15.55
CA ASN A 385 14.82 -11.61 14.93
C ASN A 385 15.47 -12.68 15.81
N TYR A 386 16.05 -13.70 15.19
CA TYR A 386 16.87 -14.67 15.85
C TYR A 386 18.14 -14.95 15.03
N LYS A 387 19.31 -14.80 15.65
CA LYS A 387 20.63 -14.87 15.03
C LYS A 387 21.49 -15.93 15.68
N TRP A 388 22.13 -16.78 14.85
CA TRP A 388 23.17 -17.73 15.26
C TRP A 388 24.53 -17.26 14.74
N LEU A 389 25.54 -17.32 15.61
CA LEU A 389 26.94 -17.12 15.24
C LEU A 389 27.61 -18.48 14.96
N LEU A 390 28.26 -18.56 13.79
CA LEU A 390 28.94 -19.78 13.29
C LEU A 390 30.45 -19.59 13.29
#